data_4b1fb17a975009ac2445d1ead74d9e47
#
_entry.id   4b1fb17a975009ac2445d1ead74d9e47
#
_cell.length_a   1.000
_cell.length_b   1.000
_cell.length_c   1.000
_cell.angle_alpha   90.00
_cell.angle_beta   90.00
_cell.angle_gamma   90.00
#
_symmetry.space_group_name_H-M   'P 1'
#
loop_
_entity.id
_entity.type
_entity.pdbx_description
1 polymer ?
#
loop_
_entity_poly.entity_id
_entity_poly.type
_entity_poly.pdbx_seq_one_letter_code
_entity_poly.pdbx_strand_id
1 'polypeptide(L)'
;LISYYKGVTHRPDNWGSIDAPTRRLLGLSHLWSSVKQNFVFMERVAVNWDSLYVAMIPQIKATTVDGEAVRLLQRMAATLNDGHTYVYSYYPQDIKNMPFATRWVDGKVYVDKVYSSAFVKQGMRRGQELVSIDGEDVQTYAQREVMPYISASTEQWRMHETYDGMELTKCFGTKPMTVELRDGKKTLHITYDFKGNNFDLYNSQQPELMTFKELENGIGYMKISNFMDGRLVQEFNRVYPEILETRALIIDIRNNPGGNSTNGDYIAKHFFADTLLTGAWESRLYIPAYASWNYPEKIYRNEG
;
A
#
# COMPACT_ATOMS: atom_id res chain seq x y z
N LEU A 1 -5.61 -6.07 -10.78
CA LEU A 1 -4.82 -6.05 -12.03
C LEU A 1 -5.64 -6.33 -13.29
N ILE A 2 -6.86 -6.88 -13.18
CA ILE A 2 -7.72 -7.24 -14.33
C ILE A 2 -8.56 -6.05 -14.82
N SER A 3 -8.64 -4.95 -14.09
CA SER A 3 -9.56 -3.85 -14.41
C SER A 3 -9.00 -2.74 -15.31
N TYR A 4 -7.73 -2.76 -15.68
CA TYR A 4 -7.13 -1.65 -16.43
C TYR A 4 -7.25 -1.73 -17.96
N TYR A 5 -7.65 -2.86 -18.53
CA TYR A 5 -7.98 -2.93 -19.94
C TYR A 5 -9.50 -2.95 -20.12
N LYS A 6 -10.13 -1.78 -20.27
CA LYS A 6 -11.49 -1.69 -20.81
C LYS A 6 -11.47 -2.30 -22.22
N GLY A 7 -11.73 -3.60 -22.32
CA GLY A 7 -11.84 -4.29 -23.60
C GLY A 7 -11.42 -5.77 -23.61
N VAL A 8 -10.71 -6.27 -22.60
CA VAL A 8 -10.25 -7.68 -22.61
C VAL A 8 -10.38 -8.33 -21.23
N THR A 9 -11.43 -8.04 -20.49
CA THR A 9 -11.79 -8.85 -19.32
C THR A 9 -12.75 -9.94 -19.75
N HIS A 10 -12.31 -10.84 -20.58
CA HIS A 10 -13.03 -12.09 -20.75
C HIS A 10 -12.74 -12.99 -19.54
N ARG A 11 -13.52 -12.83 -18.47
CA ARG A 11 -13.71 -13.94 -17.56
C ARG A 11 -14.38 -15.03 -18.39
N PRO A 12 -13.88 -16.27 -18.38
CA PRO A 12 -14.64 -17.38 -18.94
C PRO A 12 -16.06 -17.35 -18.37
N ASP A 13 -17.07 -17.50 -19.21
CA ASP A 13 -18.48 -17.48 -18.78
C ASP A 13 -18.76 -18.49 -17.66
N ASN A 14 -17.92 -19.53 -17.56
CA ASN A 14 -17.98 -20.58 -16.56
C ASN A 14 -16.95 -20.42 -15.41
N TRP A 15 -16.41 -19.23 -15.15
CA TRP A 15 -15.40 -19.01 -14.09
C TRP A 15 -15.86 -19.56 -12.73
N GLY A 16 -17.14 -19.47 -12.42
CA GLY A 16 -17.73 -20.00 -11.20
C GLY A 16 -17.76 -21.53 -11.12
N SER A 17 -17.64 -22.24 -12.24
CA SER A 17 -17.60 -23.71 -12.30
C SER A 17 -16.18 -24.28 -12.24
N ILE A 18 -15.13 -23.44 -12.33
CA ILE A 18 -13.74 -23.87 -12.20
C ILE A 18 -13.45 -24.17 -10.72
N ASP A 19 -12.89 -25.33 -10.44
CA ASP A 19 -12.54 -25.71 -9.07
C ASP A 19 -11.50 -24.76 -8.45
N ALA A 20 -11.50 -24.64 -7.13
CA ALA A 20 -10.67 -23.67 -6.41
C ALA A 20 -9.16 -23.87 -6.64
N PRO A 21 -8.60 -25.09 -6.63
CA PRO A 21 -7.19 -25.31 -6.97
C PRO A 21 -6.81 -24.81 -8.35
N THR A 22 -7.65 -25.10 -9.36
CA THR A 22 -7.42 -24.60 -10.74
C THR A 22 -7.47 -23.09 -10.81
N ARG A 23 -8.44 -22.43 -10.13
CA ARG A 23 -8.50 -20.95 -10.08
C ARG A 23 -7.25 -20.33 -9.47
N ARG A 24 -6.69 -20.94 -8.41
CA ARG A 24 -5.44 -20.47 -7.77
C ARG A 24 -4.25 -20.57 -8.72
N LEU A 25 -4.12 -21.67 -9.46
CA LEU A 25 -3.09 -21.82 -10.49
C LEU A 25 -3.25 -20.83 -11.64
N LEU A 26 -4.48 -20.57 -12.09
CA LEU A 26 -4.76 -19.53 -13.08
C LEU A 26 -4.36 -18.15 -12.58
N GLY A 27 -4.61 -17.84 -11.30
CA GLY A 27 -4.16 -16.60 -10.66
C GLY A 27 -2.64 -16.45 -10.69
N LEU A 28 -1.89 -17.51 -10.37
CA LEU A 28 -0.44 -17.52 -10.46
C LEU A 28 0.05 -17.30 -11.90
N SER A 29 -0.53 -18.02 -12.86
CA SER A 29 -0.16 -17.89 -14.28
C SER A 29 -0.46 -16.50 -14.81
N HIS A 30 -1.58 -15.92 -14.39
CA HIS A 30 -1.97 -14.55 -14.77
C HIS A 30 -1.00 -13.52 -14.20
N LEU A 31 -0.64 -13.60 -12.91
CA LEU A 31 0.36 -12.71 -12.30
C LEU A 31 1.69 -12.82 -13.04
N TRP A 32 2.18 -14.04 -13.25
CA TRP A 32 3.44 -14.27 -13.95
C TRP A 32 3.45 -13.66 -15.35
N SER A 33 2.44 -13.95 -16.17
CA SER A 33 2.39 -13.49 -17.55
C SER A 33 2.19 -11.98 -17.66
N SER A 34 1.32 -11.40 -16.82
CA SER A 34 1.06 -9.96 -16.82
C SER A 34 2.30 -9.16 -16.44
N VAL A 35 3.03 -9.59 -15.41
CA VAL A 35 4.28 -8.94 -15.00
C VAL A 35 5.34 -9.12 -16.09
N LYS A 36 5.53 -10.33 -16.59
CA LYS A 36 6.52 -10.61 -17.64
C LYS A 36 6.34 -9.74 -18.89
N GLN A 37 5.10 -9.45 -19.24
CA GLN A 37 4.78 -8.69 -20.45
C GLN A 37 4.78 -7.18 -20.23
N ASN A 38 4.41 -6.71 -19.04
CA ASN A 38 4.10 -5.28 -18.84
C ASN A 38 5.05 -4.58 -17.85
N PHE A 39 5.78 -5.30 -17.00
CA PHE A 39 6.63 -4.67 -16.00
C PHE A 39 7.89 -4.10 -16.66
N VAL A 40 8.01 -2.77 -16.65
CA VAL A 40 9.07 -2.04 -17.38
C VAL A 40 10.46 -2.31 -16.84
N PHE A 41 10.58 -2.57 -15.53
CA PHE A 41 11.87 -2.73 -14.85
C PHE A 41 12.26 -4.20 -14.63
N MET A 42 11.89 -5.11 -15.54
CA MET A 42 12.23 -6.53 -15.43
C MET A 42 13.73 -6.79 -15.27
N GLU A 43 14.59 -5.95 -15.85
CA GLU A 43 16.04 -6.04 -15.73
C GLU A 43 16.56 -5.71 -14.32
N ARG A 44 15.75 -5.07 -13.47
CA ARG A 44 16.07 -4.75 -12.07
C ARG A 44 15.57 -5.82 -11.10
N VAL A 45 14.79 -6.79 -11.57
CA VAL A 45 14.27 -7.87 -10.73
C VAL A 45 15.40 -8.85 -10.42
N ALA A 46 15.75 -8.98 -9.15
CA ALA A 46 16.89 -9.80 -8.71
C ALA A 46 16.68 -11.31 -8.87
N VAL A 47 15.42 -11.75 -9.00
CA VAL A 47 15.06 -13.17 -9.13
C VAL A 47 14.75 -13.52 -10.58
N ASN A 48 15.09 -14.74 -11.01
CA ASN A 48 14.61 -15.25 -12.29
C ASN A 48 13.10 -15.50 -12.19
N TRP A 49 12.34 -14.66 -12.89
CA TRP A 49 10.88 -14.60 -12.79
C TRP A 49 10.19 -15.89 -13.25
N ASP A 50 10.75 -16.56 -14.28
CA ASP A 50 10.24 -17.83 -14.79
C ASP A 50 10.53 -18.97 -13.81
N SER A 51 11.74 -19.00 -13.26
CA SER A 51 12.10 -19.99 -12.23
C SER A 51 11.26 -19.82 -10.96
N LEU A 52 10.99 -18.58 -10.56
CA LEU A 52 10.12 -18.28 -9.41
C LEU A 52 8.69 -18.79 -9.67
N TYR A 53 8.15 -18.54 -10.88
CA TYR A 53 6.83 -19.07 -11.27
C TYR A 53 6.76 -20.59 -11.11
N VAL A 54 7.74 -21.32 -11.67
CA VAL A 54 7.78 -22.78 -11.58
C VAL A 54 7.86 -23.25 -10.12
N ALA A 55 8.68 -22.59 -9.30
CA ALA A 55 8.82 -22.93 -7.88
C ALA A 55 7.55 -22.64 -7.06
N MET A 56 6.71 -21.71 -7.51
CA MET A 56 5.44 -21.39 -6.85
C MET A 56 4.32 -22.38 -7.16
N ILE A 57 4.39 -23.11 -8.27
CA ILE A 57 3.33 -24.06 -8.67
C ILE A 57 3.00 -25.09 -7.58
N PRO A 58 3.97 -25.84 -7.03
CA PRO A 58 3.68 -26.82 -5.98
C PRO A 58 3.16 -26.14 -4.70
N GLN A 59 3.63 -24.93 -4.36
CA GLN A 59 3.17 -24.20 -3.19
C GLN A 59 1.70 -23.79 -3.35
N ILE A 60 1.31 -23.24 -4.51
CA ILE A 60 -0.09 -22.88 -4.80
C ILE A 60 -0.99 -24.12 -4.80
N LYS A 61 -0.52 -25.25 -5.36
CA LYS A 61 -1.29 -26.50 -5.32
C LYS A 61 -1.52 -27.05 -3.92
N ALA A 62 -0.60 -26.78 -3.00
CA ALA A 62 -0.71 -27.23 -1.60
C ALA A 62 -1.66 -26.35 -0.76
N THR A 63 -2.05 -25.16 -1.24
CA THR A 63 -2.97 -24.31 -0.51
C THR A 63 -4.36 -24.89 -0.41
N THR A 64 -5.00 -24.76 0.74
CA THR A 64 -6.35 -25.25 1.01
C THR A 64 -7.42 -24.19 0.89
N VAL A 65 -7.05 -22.93 1.15
CA VAL A 65 -7.94 -21.76 1.09
C VAL A 65 -7.35 -20.65 0.19
N ASP A 66 -8.21 -19.79 -0.34
CA ASP A 66 -7.79 -18.74 -1.28
C ASP A 66 -6.89 -17.69 -0.62
N GLY A 67 -7.06 -17.42 0.68
CA GLY A 67 -6.20 -16.51 1.43
C GLY A 67 -4.72 -16.94 1.45
N GLU A 68 -4.44 -18.24 1.60
CA GLU A 68 -3.06 -18.77 1.50
C GLU A 68 -2.46 -18.53 0.12
N ALA A 69 -3.24 -18.79 -0.94
CA ALA A 69 -2.78 -18.53 -2.30
C ALA A 69 -2.51 -17.06 -2.55
N VAL A 70 -3.38 -16.16 -2.07
CA VAL A 70 -3.17 -14.71 -2.15
C VAL A 70 -1.86 -14.31 -1.46
N ARG A 71 -1.58 -14.84 -0.29
CA ARG A 71 -0.30 -14.58 0.43
C ARG A 71 0.91 -15.00 -0.40
N LEU A 72 0.86 -16.17 -1.02
CA LEU A 72 1.93 -16.63 -1.90
C LEU A 72 2.10 -15.70 -3.12
N LEU A 73 1.00 -15.25 -3.73
CA LEU A 73 1.05 -14.29 -4.84
C LEU A 73 1.59 -12.92 -4.40
N GLN A 74 1.23 -12.44 -3.21
CA GLN A 74 1.80 -11.21 -2.62
C GLN A 74 3.31 -11.35 -2.43
N ARG A 75 3.77 -12.50 -1.89
CA ARG A 75 5.21 -12.77 -1.72
C ARG A 75 5.95 -12.78 -3.06
N MET A 76 5.35 -13.37 -4.10
CA MET A 76 5.91 -13.34 -5.45
C MET A 76 5.98 -11.91 -5.98
N ALA A 77 4.90 -11.15 -5.87
CA ALA A 77 4.84 -9.75 -6.31
C ALA A 77 5.82 -8.84 -5.55
N ALA A 78 6.05 -9.10 -4.25
CA ALA A 78 6.98 -8.33 -3.44
C ALA A 78 8.43 -8.36 -3.98
N THR A 79 8.82 -9.43 -4.71
CA THR A 79 10.16 -9.52 -5.32
C THR A 79 10.40 -8.49 -6.44
N LEU A 80 9.36 -7.83 -6.93
CA LEU A 80 9.46 -6.77 -7.95
C LEU A 80 10.00 -5.47 -7.38
N ASN A 81 9.93 -5.28 -6.05
CA ASN A 81 10.37 -4.06 -5.36
C ASN A 81 9.76 -2.79 -5.97
N ASP A 82 8.48 -2.83 -6.28
CA ASP A 82 7.72 -1.72 -6.87
C ASP A 82 6.56 -1.31 -5.95
N GLY A 83 6.55 -0.04 -5.52
CA GLY A 83 5.57 0.50 -4.57
C GLY A 83 4.14 0.59 -5.11
N HIS A 84 3.92 0.35 -6.40
CA HIS A 84 2.59 0.31 -7.02
C HIS A 84 2.12 -1.11 -7.39
N THR A 85 2.91 -2.13 -7.05
CA THR A 85 2.53 -3.53 -7.28
C THR A 85 1.81 -4.10 -6.08
N TYR A 86 0.53 -4.43 -6.26
CA TYR A 86 -0.32 -5.00 -5.23
C TYR A 86 -1.04 -6.26 -5.72
N VAL A 87 -1.21 -7.23 -4.83
CA VAL A 87 -2.10 -8.38 -5.03
C VAL A 87 -3.24 -8.28 -4.02
N TYR A 88 -4.45 -8.13 -4.52
CA TYR A 88 -5.67 -8.05 -3.70
C TYR A 88 -6.46 -9.36 -3.77
N SER A 89 -7.09 -9.71 -2.66
CA SER A 89 -8.13 -10.72 -2.64
C SER A 89 -9.50 -10.08 -2.93
N TYR A 90 -10.30 -10.73 -3.77
CA TYR A 90 -11.73 -10.41 -3.92
C TYR A 90 -12.58 -10.98 -2.78
N TYR A 91 -11.98 -11.77 -1.88
CA TYR A 91 -12.65 -12.38 -0.73
C TYR A 91 -12.13 -11.76 0.57
N PRO A 92 -12.59 -10.53 0.92
CA PRO A 92 -12.09 -9.78 2.08
C PRO A 92 -12.42 -10.47 3.43
N GLN A 93 -13.35 -11.44 3.45
CA GLN A 93 -13.69 -12.19 4.66
C GLN A 93 -12.52 -13.01 5.22
N ASP A 94 -11.52 -13.33 4.41
CA ASP A 94 -10.36 -14.12 4.84
C ASP A 94 -9.23 -13.23 5.41
N ILE A 95 -9.37 -11.91 5.29
CA ILE A 95 -8.39 -10.94 5.78
C ILE A 95 -9.07 -10.01 6.77
N LYS A 96 -8.61 -10.01 7.99
CA LYS A 96 -9.16 -9.21 9.09
C LYS A 96 -8.05 -8.44 9.77
N ASN A 97 -8.38 -7.29 10.33
CA ASN A 97 -7.45 -6.49 11.11
C ASN A 97 -7.93 -6.36 12.56
N MET A 98 -7.01 -6.26 13.50
CA MET A 98 -7.36 -5.73 14.81
C MET A 98 -7.72 -4.24 14.66
N PRO A 99 -8.71 -3.74 15.40
CA PRO A 99 -9.23 -2.39 15.23
C PRO A 99 -8.34 -1.31 15.88
N PHE A 100 -7.06 -1.27 15.52
CA PHE A 100 -6.13 -0.19 15.83
C PHE A 100 -5.04 -0.08 14.78
N ALA A 101 -4.44 1.09 14.67
CA ALA A 101 -3.31 1.36 13.80
C ALA A 101 -2.05 1.64 14.61
N THR A 102 -0.92 1.33 14.02
CA THR A 102 0.40 1.54 14.60
C THR A 102 1.19 2.62 13.86
N ARG A 103 2.30 3.03 14.44
CA ARG A 103 3.28 3.94 13.85
C ARG A 103 4.68 3.61 14.34
N TRP A 104 5.63 3.67 13.42
CA TRP A 104 7.06 3.56 13.72
C TRP A 104 7.62 4.91 14.17
N VAL A 105 8.30 4.95 15.31
CA VAL A 105 8.98 6.12 15.84
C VAL A 105 10.25 5.69 16.56
N ASP A 106 11.39 6.19 16.13
CA ASP A 106 12.71 6.00 16.79
C ASP A 106 13.04 4.55 17.18
N GLY A 107 12.82 3.62 16.25
CA GLY A 107 13.17 2.21 16.47
C GLY A 107 12.11 1.41 17.21
N LYS A 108 10.93 1.97 17.47
CA LYS A 108 9.83 1.33 18.20
C LYS A 108 8.49 1.48 17.49
N VAL A 109 7.59 0.59 17.80
CA VAL A 109 6.22 0.59 17.27
C VAL A 109 5.27 1.08 18.35
N TYR A 110 4.43 2.06 18.00
CA TYR A 110 3.46 2.64 18.93
C TYR A 110 2.05 2.54 18.38
N VAL A 111 1.07 2.44 19.28
CA VAL A 111 -0.35 2.63 18.93
C VAL A 111 -0.56 4.07 18.47
N ASP A 112 -1.00 4.28 17.24
CA ASP A 112 -1.32 5.61 16.69
C ASP A 112 -2.81 5.94 16.79
N LYS A 113 -3.69 4.98 16.46
CA LYS A 113 -5.13 5.15 16.51
C LYS A 113 -5.80 3.88 17.05
N VAL A 114 -6.86 4.05 17.83
CA VAL A 114 -7.70 2.96 18.31
C VAL A 114 -9.10 3.12 17.73
N TYR A 115 -9.58 2.10 17.06
CA TYR A 115 -10.88 2.11 16.36
C TYR A 115 -11.97 1.31 17.08
N SER A 116 -11.68 0.78 18.29
CA SER A 116 -12.60 -0.03 19.06
C SER A 116 -12.81 0.52 20.46
N SER A 117 -14.07 0.81 20.81
CA SER A 117 -14.46 1.18 22.18
C SER A 117 -14.15 0.06 23.18
N ALA A 118 -14.24 -1.20 22.75
CA ALA A 118 -13.88 -2.34 23.58
C ALA A 118 -12.39 -2.36 23.92
N PHE A 119 -11.50 -2.00 22.99
CA PHE A 119 -10.06 -1.88 23.27
C PHE A 119 -9.73 -0.71 24.17
N VAL A 120 -10.43 0.43 24.00
CA VAL A 120 -10.31 1.58 24.91
C VAL A 120 -10.71 1.20 26.32
N LYS A 121 -11.83 0.47 26.50
CA LYS A 121 -12.28 -0.03 27.82
C LYS A 121 -11.28 -1.00 28.46
N GLN A 122 -10.53 -1.77 27.65
CA GLN A 122 -9.45 -2.64 28.14
C GLN A 122 -8.18 -1.86 28.48
N GLY A 123 -8.11 -0.55 28.16
CA GLY A 123 -6.98 0.32 28.49
C GLY A 123 -6.03 0.60 27.32
N MET A 124 -6.37 0.19 26.08
CA MET A 124 -5.59 0.58 24.90
C MET A 124 -5.75 2.07 24.63
N ARG A 125 -4.64 2.74 24.37
CA ARG A 125 -4.63 4.17 24.03
C ARG A 125 -3.43 4.52 23.13
N ARG A 126 -3.55 5.61 22.43
CA ARG A 126 -2.45 6.18 21.63
C ARG A 126 -1.20 6.40 22.47
N GLY A 127 -0.04 6.11 21.87
CA GLY A 127 1.28 6.31 22.47
C GLY A 127 1.79 5.13 23.30
N GLN A 128 1.02 4.06 23.49
CA GLN A 128 1.53 2.82 24.07
C GLN A 128 2.43 2.10 23.08
N GLU A 129 3.56 1.58 23.55
CA GLU A 129 4.51 0.79 22.75
C GLU A 129 3.91 -0.61 22.48
N LEU A 130 3.85 -1.03 21.21
CA LEU A 130 3.55 -2.42 20.84
C LEU A 130 4.86 -3.22 20.92
N VAL A 131 4.91 -4.15 21.84
CA VAL A 131 6.14 -4.91 22.18
C VAL A 131 6.16 -6.26 21.49
N SER A 132 5.05 -6.98 21.52
CA SER A 132 4.96 -8.33 20.95
C SER A 132 3.62 -8.61 20.32
N ILE A 133 3.60 -9.54 19.38
CA ILE A 133 2.41 -10.13 18.76
C ILE A 133 2.52 -11.64 18.92
N ASP A 134 1.51 -12.26 19.52
CA ASP A 134 1.47 -13.70 19.85
C ASP A 134 2.72 -14.18 20.62
N GLY A 135 3.28 -13.32 21.47
CA GLY A 135 4.47 -13.57 22.27
C GLY A 135 5.81 -13.44 21.56
N GLU A 136 5.80 -13.12 20.26
CA GLU A 136 7.01 -12.84 19.48
C GLU A 136 7.29 -11.32 19.46
N ASP A 137 8.54 -10.93 19.60
CA ASP A 137 8.96 -9.52 19.45
C ASP A 137 8.40 -8.92 18.17
N VAL A 138 7.85 -7.70 18.24
CA VAL A 138 7.11 -7.08 17.14
C VAL A 138 7.96 -6.88 15.89
N GLN A 139 9.26 -6.60 16.02
CA GLN A 139 10.14 -6.42 14.85
C GLN A 139 10.47 -7.77 14.21
N THR A 140 10.72 -8.80 15.04
CA THR A 140 10.92 -10.17 14.55
C THR A 140 9.68 -10.69 13.83
N TYR A 141 8.50 -10.48 14.43
CA TYR A 141 7.22 -10.79 13.80
C TYR A 141 7.06 -10.06 12.45
N ALA A 142 7.33 -8.76 12.41
CA ALA A 142 7.22 -7.95 11.19
C ALA A 142 8.13 -8.46 10.08
N GLN A 143 9.38 -8.78 10.39
CA GLN A 143 10.36 -9.33 9.44
C GLN A 143 9.93 -10.69 8.87
N ARG A 144 9.25 -11.50 9.66
CA ARG A 144 8.80 -12.83 9.25
C ARG A 144 7.44 -12.82 8.55
N GLU A 145 6.47 -12.08 9.10
CA GLU A 145 5.06 -12.18 8.71
C GLU A 145 4.55 -11.02 7.84
N VAL A 146 5.25 -9.89 7.80
CA VAL A 146 4.75 -8.71 7.09
C VAL A 146 5.67 -8.29 5.95
N MET A 147 6.93 -8.00 6.23
CA MET A 147 7.89 -7.49 5.24
C MET A 147 8.03 -8.35 3.97
N PRO A 148 8.01 -9.71 4.03
CA PRO A 148 8.14 -10.53 2.83
C PRO A 148 7.00 -10.37 1.81
N TYR A 149 5.92 -9.71 2.19
CA TYR A 149 4.73 -9.52 1.36
C TYR A 149 4.55 -8.07 0.88
N ILE A 150 5.47 -7.18 1.27
CA ILE A 150 5.43 -5.76 0.91
C ILE A 150 6.34 -5.52 -0.30
N SER A 151 5.74 -5.10 -1.40
CA SER A 151 6.47 -4.61 -2.56
C SER A 151 6.80 -3.14 -2.35
N ALA A 152 8.09 -2.81 -2.28
CA ALA A 152 8.55 -1.46 -2.01
C ALA A 152 9.82 -1.14 -2.79
N SER A 153 9.87 0.04 -3.40
CA SER A 153 11.04 0.50 -4.17
C SER A 153 12.12 1.14 -3.29
N THR A 154 11.81 1.45 -2.03
CA THR A 154 12.74 2.01 -1.06
C THR A 154 12.54 1.38 0.31
N GLU A 155 13.61 1.37 1.13
CA GLU A 155 13.53 0.87 2.50
C GLU A 155 12.59 1.72 3.36
N GLN A 156 12.58 3.06 3.15
CA GLN A 156 11.68 3.96 3.87
C GLN A 156 10.20 3.61 3.60
N TRP A 157 9.87 3.31 2.34
CA TRP A 157 8.51 2.90 1.99
C TRP A 157 8.17 1.52 2.56
N ARG A 158 9.11 0.58 2.55
CA ARG A 158 8.95 -0.74 3.17
C ARG A 158 8.65 -0.62 4.66
N MET A 159 9.42 0.20 5.38
CA MET A 159 9.23 0.46 6.81
C MET A 159 7.86 1.10 7.07
N HIS A 160 7.48 2.10 6.25
CA HIS A 160 6.18 2.75 6.36
C HIS A 160 5.03 1.74 6.17
N GLU A 161 5.04 0.97 5.08
CA GLU A 161 4.00 -0.04 4.80
C GLU A 161 3.96 -1.16 5.85
N THR A 162 5.10 -1.48 6.47
CA THR A 162 5.18 -2.53 7.50
C THR A 162 4.61 -2.07 8.83
N TYR A 163 4.97 -0.87 9.28
CA TYR A 163 4.76 -0.45 10.66
C TYR A 163 3.71 0.63 10.83
N ASP A 164 3.40 1.40 9.81
CA ASP A 164 2.38 2.44 9.88
C ASP A 164 1.03 1.90 9.38
N GLY A 165 -0.03 2.14 10.12
CA GLY A 165 -1.36 1.63 9.79
C GLY A 165 -1.69 0.30 10.46
N MET A 166 -2.29 -0.65 9.75
CA MET A 166 -2.84 -1.89 10.30
C MET A 166 -2.18 -3.17 9.75
N GLU A 167 -1.05 -3.08 9.04
CA GLU A 167 -0.41 -4.26 8.44
C GLU A 167 0.08 -5.26 9.49
N LEU A 168 0.69 -4.77 10.59
CA LEU A 168 1.14 -5.61 11.69
C LEU A 168 0.03 -6.43 12.36
N THR A 169 -1.19 -5.93 12.32
CA THR A 169 -2.33 -6.51 13.01
C THR A 169 -3.29 -7.24 12.08
N LYS A 170 -2.85 -7.47 10.84
CA LYS A 170 -3.59 -8.20 9.81
C LYS A 170 -3.53 -9.70 10.09
N CYS A 171 -4.69 -10.33 10.16
CA CYS A 171 -4.85 -11.77 10.31
C CYS A 171 -5.38 -12.40 9.02
N PHE A 172 -4.80 -13.52 8.63
CA PHE A 172 -5.26 -14.35 7.51
C PHE A 172 -5.89 -15.62 8.06
N GLY A 173 -7.21 -15.58 8.27
CA GLY A 173 -7.97 -16.68 8.85
C GLY A 173 -8.75 -16.27 10.09
N THR A 174 -8.98 -17.24 11.01
CA THR A 174 -9.83 -17.09 12.19
C THR A 174 -9.08 -17.28 13.53
N LYS A 175 -7.75 -17.45 13.47
CA LYS A 175 -6.96 -17.64 14.69
C LYS A 175 -6.93 -16.33 15.48
N PRO A 176 -7.22 -16.37 16.80
CA PRO A 176 -7.05 -15.20 17.65
C PRO A 176 -5.62 -14.69 17.62
N MET A 177 -5.45 -13.37 17.77
CA MET A 177 -4.16 -12.70 17.88
C MET A 177 -4.07 -11.96 19.22
N THR A 178 -2.94 -12.07 19.90
CA THR A 178 -2.67 -11.39 21.16
C THR A 178 -1.56 -10.37 20.96
N VAL A 179 -1.80 -9.14 21.39
CA VAL A 179 -0.80 -8.08 21.41
C VAL A 179 -0.40 -7.72 22.84
N GLU A 180 0.89 -7.48 23.06
CA GLU A 180 1.43 -6.92 24.29
C GLU A 180 1.76 -5.44 24.07
N LEU A 181 1.19 -4.59 24.89
CA LEU A 181 1.41 -3.14 24.89
C LEU A 181 2.14 -2.72 26.18
N ARG A 182 3.07 -1.79 26.07
CA ARG A 182 3.79 -1.20 27.21
C ARG A 182 3.45 0.27 27.36
N ASP A 183 3.22 0.67 28.61
CA ASP A 183 2.93 2.02 29.01
C ASP A 183 3.74 2.39 30.28
N GLY A 184 4.92 2.92 30.09
CA GLY A 184 5.90 3.07 31.14
C GLY A 184 6.26 1.71 31.76
N LYS A 185 5.90 1.49 33.03
CA LYS A 185 6.12 0.21 33.74
C LYS A 185 4.94 -0.78 33.65
N LYS A 186 3.84 -0.36 33.04
CA LYS A 186 2.63 -1.20 32.94
C LYS A 186 2.64 -1.97 31.63
N THR A 187 2.24 -3.22 31.68
CA THR A 187 2.01 -4.09 30.52
C THR A 187 0.52 -4.39 30.41
N LEU A 188 0.02 -4.36 29.19
CA LEU A 188 -1.35 -4.68 28.82
C LEU A 188 -1.33 -5.75 27.73
N HIS A 189 -2.12 -6.82 27.92
CA HIS A 189 -2.34 -7.85 26.91
C HIS A 189 -3.76 -7.75 26.38
N ILE A 190 -3.92 -7.69 25.08
CA ILE A 190 -5.23 -7.71 24.41
C ILE A 190 -5.28 -8.85 23.41
N THR A 191 -6.22 -9.77 23.60
CA THR A 191 -6.49 -10.85 22.66
C THR A 191 -7.74 -10.52 21.86
N TYR A 192 -7.66 -10.68 20.55
CA TYR A 192 -8.75 -10.42 19.61
C TYR A 192 -9.06 -11.68 18.80
N ASP A 193 -10.31 -12.12 18.82
CA ASP A 193 -10.75 -13.35 18.17
C ASP A 193 -11.33 -13.17 16.77
N PHE A 194 -11.29 -11.93 16.27
CA PHE A 194 -11.80 -11.53 14.94
C PHE A 194 -13.30 -11.87 14.71
N LYS A 195 -14.07 -12.03 15.79
CA LYS A 195 -15.53 -12.18 15.71
C LYS A 195 -16.21 -10.82 15.80
N GLY A 196 -17.13 -10.57 14.88
CA GLY A 196 -17.88 -9.32 14.83
C GLY A 196 -17.11 -8.13 14.22
N ASN A 197 -17.82 -7.00 14.08
CA ASN A 197 -17.23 -5.73 13.62
C ASN A 197 -16.97 -4.85 14.85
N ASN A 198 -15.71 -4.70 15.22
CA ASN A 198 -15.29 -3.93 16.38
C ASN A 198 -14.62 -2.59 16.01
N PHE A 199 -14.92 -2.06 14.82
CA PHE A 199 -14.46 -0.75 14.35
C PHE A 199 -15.48 0.37 14.66
N ASP A 200 -16.08 0.34 15.84
CA ASP A 200 -17.15 1.24 16.28
C ASP A 200 -16.68 2.69 16.49
N LEU A 201 -15.38 2.91 16.67
CA LEU A 201 -14.78 4.24 16.73
C LEU A 201 -14.10 4.66 15.41
N TYR A 202 -14.20 3.84 14.35
CA TYR A 202 -13.63 4.18 13.06
C TYR A 202 -14.43 5.32 12.43
N ASN A 203 -13.82 6.50 12.38
CA ASN A 203 -14.40 7.63 11.68
C ASN A 203 -13.92 7.63 10.23
N SER A 204 -14.82 7.34 9.32
CA SER A 204 -14.59 7.36 7.87
C SER A 204 -14.56 8.78 7.27
N GLN A 205 -14.62 9.84 8.11
CA GLN A 205 -14.50 11.20 7.58
C GLN A 205 -13.16 11.34 6.88
N GLN A 206 -13.24 11.67 5.60
CA GLN A 206 -12.06 12.00 4.82
C GLN A 206 -11.40 13.23 5.44
N PRO A 207 -10.06 13.26 5.55
CA PRO A 207 -9.38 14.49 5.96
C PRO A 207 -9.73 15.62 4.99
N GLU A 208 -9.69 16.85 5.47
CA GLU A 208 -9.80 18.02 4.59
C GLU A 208 -8.82 17.87 3.43
N LEU A 209 -9.28 18.18 2.22
CA LEU A 209 -8.50 18.00 1.01
C LEU A 209 -7.20 18.82 1.06
N MET A 210 -7.34 20.07 1.53
CA MET A 210 -6.22 20.96 1.77
C MET A 210 -6.54 21.87 2.96
N THR A 211 -5.52 22.15 3.76
CA THR A 211 -5.59 23.18 4.81
C THR A 211 -4.44 24.17 4.65
N PHE A 212 -4.70 25.44 4.94
CA PHE A 212 -3.68 26.48 5.00
C PHE A 212 -3.81 27.24 6.30
N LYS A 213 -2.69 27.59 6.91
CA LYS A 213 -2.60 28.50 8.05
C LYS A 213 -1.26 29.21 8.07
N GLU A 214 -1.23 30.42 8.58
CA GLU A 214 0.00 31.09 8.90
C GLU A 214 0.49 30.66 10.29
N LEU A 215 1.77 30.35 10.39
CA LEU A 215 2.49 30.06 11.62
C LEU A 215 3.18 31.36 12.12
N GLU A 216 3.83 31.27 13.28
CA GLU A 216 4.65 32.37 13.80
C GLU A 216 5.73 32.81 12.79
N ASN A 217 6.10 34.05 12.83
CA ASN A 217 7.11 34.67 11.96
C ASN A 217 6.77 34.71 10.46
N GLY A 218 5.49 34.72 10.10
CA GLY A 218 5.05 34.88 8.72
C GLY A 218 5.36 33.62 7.85
N ILE A 219 5.36 32.43 8.45
CA ILE A 219 5.56 31.18 7.72
C ILE A 219 4.20 30.59 7.42
N GLY A 220 3.89 30.37 6.13
CA GLY A 220 2.74 29.61 5.69
C GLY A 220 2.92 28.11 5.90
N TYR A 221 1.87 27.43 6.32
CA TYR A 221 1.82 25.96 6.39
C TYR A 221 0.62 25.48 5.61
N MET A 222 0.88 24.78 4.51
CA MET A 222 -0.11 24.17 3.62
C MET A 222 0.01 22.66 3.70
N LYS A 223 -1.07 21.97 4.08
CA LYS A 223 -1.14 20.52 4.05
C LYS A 223 -2.07 20.07 2.94
N ILE A 224 -1.63 19.12 2.13
CA ILE A 224 -2.40 18.53 1.04
C ILE A 224 -2.58 17.03 1.32
N SER A 225 -3.84 16.60 1.46
CA SER A 225 -4.17 15.23 1.87
C SER A 225 -4.13 14.21 0.74
N ASN A 226 -4.45 14.62 -0.51
CA ASN A 226 -4.32 13.81 -1.72
C ASN A 226 -4.34 14.69 -2.97
N PHE A 227 -3.96 14.12 -4.10
CA PHE A 227 -4.03 14.76 -5.41
C PHE A 227 -5.13 14.18 -6.32
N MET A 228 -6.02 13.33 -5.80
CA MET A 228 -7.06 12.67 -6.60
C MET A 228 -8.22 13.60 -6.97
N ASP A 229 -8.59 14.50 -6.08
CA ASP A 229 -9.76 15.36 -6.21
C ASP A 229 -9.43 16.66 -6.95
N GLY A 230 -10.10 16.90 -8.08
CA GLY A 230 -9.92 18.12 -8.88
C GLY A 230 -10.30 19.42 -8.15
N ARG A 231 -11.09 19.34 -7.08
CA ARG A 231 -11.40 20.50 -6.22
C ARG A 231 -10.13 21.08 -5.53
N LEU A 232 -9.06 20.30 -5.46
CA LEU A 232 -7.78 20.74 -4.92
C LEU A 232 -7.28 22.03 -5.58
N VAL A 233 -7.41 22.12 -6.92
CA VAL A 233 -7.01 23.33 -7.68
C VAL A 233 -7.83 24.56 -7.25
N GLN A 234 -9.13 24.37 -7.02
CA GLN A 234 -10.00 25.46 -6.57
C GLN A 234 -9.65 25.90 -5.14
N GLU A 235 -9.44 24.94 -4.24
CA GLU A 235 -9.02 25.22 -2.85
C GLU A 235 -7.66 25.94 -2.81
N PHE A 236 -6.70 25.51 -3.61
CA PHE A 236 -5.41 26.15 -3.73
C PHE A 236 -5.55 27.62 -4.23
N ASN A 237 -6.29 27.83 -5.32
CA ASN A 237 -6.49 29.19 -5.86
C ASN A 237 -7.16 30.12 -4.87
N ARG A 238 -8.03 29.62 -4.01
CA ARG A 238 -8.71 30.41 -2.98
C ARG A 238 -7.72 30.94 -1.92
N VAL A 239 -6.73 30.14 -1.53
CA VAL A 239 -5.76 30.51 -0.49
C VAL A 239 -4.44 31.07 -1.05
N TYR A 240 -4.22 30.97 -2.37
CA TYR A 240 -2.98 31.42 -2.99
C TYR A 240 -2.63 32.89 -2.73
N PRO A 241 -3.57 33.84 -2.73
CA PRO A 241 -3.28 35.24 -2.31
C PRO A 241 -2.69 35.35 -0.90
N GLU A 242 -3.21 34.53 0.05
CA GLU A 242 -2.69 34.52 1.43
C GLU A 242 -1.29 33.89 1.48
N ILE A 243 -1.01 32.87 0.65
CA ILE A 243 0.31 32.25 0.55
C ILE A 243 1.35 33.28 0.08
N LEU A 244 1.02 34.14 -0.87
CA LEU A 244 1.93 35.16 -1.39
C LEU A 244 2.35 36.22 -0.34
N GLU A 245 1.54 36.43 0.68
CA GLU A 245 1.87 37.36 1.80
C GLU A 245 2.85 36.72 2.81
N THR A 246 3.09 35.41 2.73
CA THR A 246 3.99 34.71 3.66
C THR A 246 5.46 34.89 3.25
N ARG A 247 6.34 34.90 4.24
CA ARG A 247 7.79 35.00 4.02
C ARG A 247 8.40 33.69 3.53
N ALA A 248 7.80 32.55 3.88
CA ALA A 248 8.19 31.22 3.50
C ALA A 248 6.97 30.28 3.59
N LEU A 249 7.01 29.17 2.86
CA LEU A 249 5.92 28.18 2.84
C LEU A 249 6.45 26.78 3.17
N ILE A 250 5.78 26.09 4.07
CA ILE A 250 5.93 24.65 4.30
C ILE A 250 4.77 23.95 3.60
N ILE A 251 5.11 23.08 2.65
CA ILE A 251 4.14 22.20 1.96
C ILE A 251 4.23 20.81 2.61
N ASP A 252 3.20 20.42 3.34
CA ASP A 252 3.12 19.10 4.01
C ASP A 252 2.29 18.13 3.18
N ILE A 253 2.97 17.16 2.60
CA ILE A 253 2.38 16.06 1.84
C ILE A 253 2.55 14.71 2.55
N ARG A 254 2.86 14.71 3.83
CA ARG A 254 2.95 13.46 4.62
C ARG A 254 1.62 12.76 4.66
N ASN A 255 1.63 11.45 4.37
CA ASN A 255 0.46 10.59 4.20
C ASN A 255 -0.43 10.97 2.99
N ASN A 256 0.08 11.72 2.02
CA ASN A 256 -0.60 11.94 0.74
C ASN A 256 -0.33 10.71 -0.15
N PRO A 257 -1.38 9.95 -0.55
CA PRO A 257 -1.21 8.73 -1.34
C PRO A 257 -0.97 9.01 -2.83
N GLY A 258 -0.84 10.28 -3.23
CA GLY A 258 -0.75 10.67 -4.63
C GLY A 258 -2.10 10.96 -5.26
N GLY A 259 -2.22 10.72 -6.57
CA GLY A 259 -3.44 10.94 -7.33
C GLY A 259 -3.15 11.38 -8.77
N ASN A 260 -3.87 12.40 -9.24
CA ASN A 260 -3.66 12.97 -10.58
C ASN A 260 -2.47 13.95 -10.55
N SER A 261 -1.40 13.63 -11.27
CA SER A 261 -0.21 14.48 -11.38
C SER A 261 -0.56 15.90 -11.86
N THR A 262 -1.55 16.06 -12.76
CA THR A 262 -1.98 17.38 -13.25
C THR A 262 -2.36 18.34 -12.11
N ASN A 263 -2.96 17.84 -11.02
CA ASN A 263 -3.29 18.67 -9.86
C ASN A 263 -2.03 19.07 -9.09
N GLY A 264 -1.06 18.16 -8.94
CA GLY A 264 0.22 18.43 -8.31
C GLY A 264 1.07 19.42 -9.13
N ASP A 265 1.16 19.20 -10.43
CA ASP A 265 1.90 20.05 -11.37
C ASP A 265 1.30 21.45 -11.44
N TYR A 266 -0.05 21.56 -11.37
CA TYR A 266 -0.73 22.85 -11.30
C TYR A 266 -0.28 23.66 -10.08
N ILE A 267 -0.20 23.04 -8.92
CA ILE A 267 0.24 23.71 -7.69
C ILE A 267 1.74 24.03 -7.77
N ALA A 268 2.55 23.04 -8.17
CA ALA A 268 4.00 23.17 -8.22
C ALA A 268 4.44 24.34 -9.08
N LYS A 269 3.86 24.52 -10.28
CA LYS A 269 4.23 25.60 -11.22
C LYS A 269 4.14 27.02 -10.63
N HIS A 270 3.35 27.22 -9.56
CA HIS A 270 3.23 28.54 -8.91
C HIS A 270 4.46 28.92 -8.07
N PHE A 271 5.36 27.98 -7.83
CA PHE A 271 6.57 28.17 -7.02
C PHE A 271 7.86 28.17 -7.83
N PHE A 272 7.75 28.14 -9.18
CA PHE A 272 8.89 28.19 -10.09
C PHE A 272 8.76 29.39 -11.02
N ALA A 273 9.87 30.09 -11.23
CA ALA A 273 9.92 31.25 -12.14
C ALA A 273 9.99 30.83 -13.62
N ASP A 274 10.57 29.67 -13.88
CA ASP A 274 10.81 29.15 -15.23
C ASP A 274 10.06 27.84 -15.48
N THR A 275 10.36 27.21 -16.63
CA THR A 275 9.79 25.91 -16.99
C THR A 275 10.10 24.84 -15.94
N LEU A 276 9.05 24.20 -15.43
CA LEU A 276 9.18 23.04 -14.55
C LEU A 276 9.23 21.77 -15.39
N LEU A 277 10.33 21.03 -15.26
CA LEU A 277 10.41 19.67 -15.79
C LEU A 277 9.71 18.72 -14.81
N THR A 278 8.72 17.99 -15.29
CA THR A 278 8.02 16.97 -14.53
C THR A 278 8.68 15.60 -14.67
N GLY A 279 8.20 14.61 -13.92
CA GLY A 279 8.72 13.24 -14.04
C GLY A 279 8.50 12.65 -15.42
N ALA A 280 9.53 12.00 -15.96
CA ALA A 280 9.41 11.19 -17.15
C ALA A 280 8.69 9.87 -16.85
N TRP A 281 8.04 9.31 -17.86
CA TRP A 281 7.46 7.96 -17.77
C TRP A 281 7.85 7.10 -18.95
N GLU A 282 7.88 5.80 -18.74
CA GLU A 282 8.10 4.83 -19.79
C GLU A 282 7.11 3.68 -19.69
N SER A 283 6.76 3.09 -20.82
CA SER A 283 5.87 1.95 -20.94
C SER A 283 6.46 0.94 -21.91
N ARG A 284 6.35 -0.34 -21.58
CA ARG A 284 6.80 -1.44 -22.42
C ARG A 284 5.74 -1.76 -23.46
N LEU A 285 6.16 -1.84 -24.73
CA LEU A 285 5.35 -2.40 -25.79
C LEU A 285 5.84 -3.81 -26.13
N TYR A 286 5.08 -4.81 -25.72
CA TYR A 286 5.33 -6.19 -26.08
C TYR A 286 4.51 -6.57 -27.33
N ILE A 287 5.21 -6.85 -28.44
CA ILE A 287 4.61 -7.35 -29.66
C ILE A 287 5.17 -8.77 -29.90
N PRO A 288 4.37 -9.83 -29.65
CA PRO A 288 4.86 -11.22 -29.74
C PRO A 288 5.49 -11.57 -31.10
N ALA A 289 4.95 -11.07 -32.20
CA ALA A 289 5.50 -11.28 -33.53
C ALA A 289 6.93 -10.70 -33.66
N TYR A 290 7.16 -9.53 -33.12
CA TYR A 290 8.49 -8.90 -33.14
C TYR A 290 9.48 -9.67 -32.28
N ALA A 291 9.05 -10.11 -31.09
CA ALA A 291 9.88 -10.95 -30.22
C ALA A 291 10.27 -12.28 -30.90
N SER A 292 9.35 -12.92 -31.66
CA SER A 292 9.67 -14.14 -32.41
C SER A 292 10.67 -13.93 -33.55
N TRP A 293 10.82 -12.71 -34.05
CA TRP A 293 11.77 -12.30 -35.08
C TRP A 293 13.04 -11.68 -34.52
N ASN A 294 13.24 -11.74 -33.20
CA ASN A 294 14.36 -11.10 -32.50
C ASN A 294 14.48 -9.56 -32.72
N TYR A 295 13.37 -8.90 -33.01
CA TYR A 295 13.36 -7.44 -32.98
C TYR A 295 13.44 -6.93 -31.53
N PRO A 296 14.17 -5.85 -31.26
CA PRO A 296 14.24 -5.29 -29.93
C PRO A 296 12.87 -4.81 -29.47
N GLU A 297 12.58 -5.01 -28.19
CA GLU A 297 11.38 -4.44 -27.57
C GLU A 297 11.39 -2.93 -27.65
N LYS A 298 10.24 -2.35 -27.95
CA LYS A 298 10.06 -0.89 -27.91
C LYS A 298 9.64 -0.46 -26.52
N ILE A 299 10.34 0.52 -25.99
CA ILE A 299 9.96 1.22 -24.77
C ILE A 299 9.46 2.60 -25.20
N TYR A 300 8.23 2.94 -24.83
CA TYR A 300 7.73 4.29 -25.00
C TYR A 300 8.16 5.13 -23.80
N ARG A 301 8.75 6.27 -24.08
CA ARG A 301 9.19 7.24 -23.09
C ARG A 301 8.54 8.59 -23.38
N ASN A 302 8.15 9.27 -22.33
CA ASN A 302 7.89 10.70 -22.34
C ASN A 302 8.98 11.36 -21.49
N GLU A 303 9.70 12.28 -22.04
CA GLU A 303 10.84 12.95 -21.38
C GLU A 303 10.41 14.13 -20.49
N GLY A 304 9.09 14.33 -20.29
CA GLY A 304 8.55 15.38 -19.42
C GLY A 304 8.25 16.68 -20.14
#